data_725fc3950e85f176bfda62769f5db757
#
_entry.id   725fc3950e85f176bfda62769f5db757
#
_cell.length_a   1.000
_cell.length_b   1.000
_cell.length_c   1.000
_cell.angle_alpha   90.00
_cell.angle_beta   90.00
_cell.angle_gamma   90.00
#
_symmetry.space_group_name_H-M   'P 1'
#
loop_
_entity.id
_entity.type
_entity.pdbx_description
1 polymer ?
#
loop_
_entity_poly.entity_id
_entity_poly.type
_entity_poly.pdbx_seq_one_letter_code
_entity_poly.pdbx_strand_id
1 'polypeptide(L)'
;MKAMNIESDAARFEALRAETDEHRQRHGCHAYVFEDGAGLLATARAECPERILELGTAIGYTACLLASAEDRAQMDTIERDPDHVALARENLEAAGFAERVRVHHGDFFDVLADLPGPYDLAFFDGLAPSLSLIELLYERLKPNGLLICGNLCLARGTNQRLLDAEFATAERWHIDGHIENGATSLIRKTNGST
;
A
#
# COMPACT_ATOMS: atom_id res chain seq x y z
N MET A 1 12.69 -20.30 -16.44
CA MET A 1 12.28 -19.13 -15.62
C MET A 1 13.24 -18.00 -15.94
N LYS A 2 12.76 -16.89 -16.51
CA LYS A 2 13.58 -15.68 -16.69
C LYS A 2 13.91 -15.15 -15.30
N ALA A 3 15.19 -14.94 -14.99
CA ALA A 3 15.57 -14.27 -13.75
C ALA A 3 14.86 -12.90 -13.73
N MET A 4 13.91 -12.74 -12.82
CA MET A 4 13.15 -11.49 -12.68
C MET A 4 14.09 -10.46 -12.07
N ASN A 5 14.35 -9.40 -12.82
CA ASN A 5 15.20 -8.29 -12.35
C ASN A 5 14.29 -7.23 -11.74
N ILE A 6 14.21 -7.19 -10.40
CA ILE A 6 13.38 -6.25 -9.63
C ILE A 6 13.61 -4.81 -10.06
N GLU A 7 14.86 -4.39 -10.19
CA GLU A 7 15.22 -3.02 -10.61
C GLU A 7 14.66 -2.68 -12.00
N SER A 8 14.81 -3.60 -12.96
CA SER A 8 14.30 -3.40 -14.32
C SER A 8 12.77 -3.37 -14.36
N ASP A 9 12.13 -4.19 -13.54
CA ASP A 9 10.66 -4.25 -13.48
C ASP A 9 10.07 -3.03 -12.78
N ALA A 10 10.68 -2.53 -11.71
CA ALA A 10 10.29 -1.28 -11.08
C ALA A 10 10.52 -0.08 -12.01
N ALA A 11 11.62 -0.06 -12.75
CA ALA A 11 11.95 1.00 -13.70
C ALA A 11 10.92 1.17 -14.85
N ARG A 12 10.06 0.17 -15.10
CA ARG A 12 8.96 0.29 -16.06
C ARG A 12 8.00 1.44 -15.72
N PHE A 13 7.90 1.79 -14.45
CA PHE A 13 6.96 2.80 -13.94
C PHE A 13 7.67 4.12 -13.56
N GLU A 14 8.94 4.30 -13.93
CA GLU A 14 9.69 5.52 -13.62
C GLU A 14 9.08 6.78 -14.25
N ALA A 15 8.51 6.64 -15.46
CA ALA A 15 7.79 7.74 -16.10
C ALA A 15 6.56 8.17 -15.28
N LEU A 16 5.80 7.21 -14.76
CA LEU A 16 4.64 7.48 -13.90
C LEU A 16 5.07 8.04 -12.53
N ARG A 17 6.19 7.57 -12.00
CA ARG A 17 6.81 8.14 -10.79
C ARG A 17 7.12 9.62 -10.98
N ALA A 18 7.80 9.97 -12.07
CA ALA A 18 8.14 11.35 -12.40
C ALA A 18 6.87 12.20 -12.62
N GLU A 19 5.87 11.68 -13.31
CA GLU A 19 4.58 12.34 -13.51
C GLU A 19 3.85 12.60 -12.19
N THR A 20 3.92 11.67 -11.23
CA THR A 20 3.33 11.85 -9.88
C THR A 20 3.97 13.04 -9.16
N ASP A 21 5.29 13.18 -9.20
CA ASP A 21 5.99 14.33 -8.59
C ASP A 21 5.66 15.64 -9.30
N GLU A 22 5.66 15.65 -10.64
CA GLU A 22 5.25 16.83 -11.42
C GLU A 22 3.80 17.23 -11.15
N HIS A 23 2.88 16.25 -11.05
CA HIS A 23 1.49 16.48 -10.72
C HIS A 23 1.37 17.15 -9.34
N ARG A 24 2.06 16.60 -8.33
CA ARG A 24 2.09 17.17 -6.98
C ARG A 24 2.60 18.62 -6.99
N GLN A 25 3.70 18.90 -7.71
CA GLN A 25 4.28 20.24 -7.78
C GLN A 25 3.35 21.24 -8.46
N ARG A 26 2.64 20.84 -9.52
CA ARG A 26 1.71 21.70 -10.26
C ARG A 26 0.43 22.01 -9.48
N HIS A 27 -0.10 21.04 -8.75
CA HIS A 27 -1.41 21.14 -8.11
C HIS A 27 -1.33 21.42 -6.60
N GLY A 28 -0.14 21.32 -5.99
CA GLY A 28 0.04 21.51 -4.54
C GLY A 28 -0.72 20.47 -3.71
N CYS A 29 -0.99 19.29 -4.29
CA CYS A 29 -1.73 18.20 -3.64
C CYS A 29 -0.80 17.32 -2.77
N HIS A 30 -1.37 16.29 -2.15
CA HIS A 30 -0.66 15.39 -1.26
C HIS A 30 -0.22 14.08 -1.94
N ALA A 31 -0.10 14.05 -3.27
CA ALA A 31 0.40 12.91 -4.04
C ALA A 31 1.93 12.80 -3.92
N TYR A 32 2.44 12.47 -2.73
CA TYR A 32 3.87 12.24 -2.53
C TYR A 32 4.30 10.95 -3.22
N VAL A 33 5.51 10.97 -3.79
CA VAL A 33 6.09 9.79 -4.44
C VAL A 33 6.68 8.86 -3.40
N PHE A 34 6.37 7.58 -3.49
CA PHE A 34 7.05 6.55 -2.72
C PHE A 34 8.45 6.31 -3.29
N GLU A 35 9.49 6.45 -2.46
CA GLU A 35 10.87 6.52 -2.96
C GLU A 35 11.49 5.15 -3.26
N ASP A 36 11.15 4.11 -2.51
CA ASP A 36 11.71 2.76 -2.66
C ASP A 36 10.79 1.81 -3.44
N GLY A 37 10.50 2.16 -4.70
CA GLY A 37 9.63 1.34 -5.55
C GLY A 37 10.18 -0.08 -5.80
N ALA A 38 11.49 -0.25 -5.85
CA ALA A 38 12.12 -1.56 -5.99
C ALA A 38 11.94 -2.42 -4.72
N GLY A 39 12.13 -1.83 -3.53
CA GLY A 39 11.88 -2.49 -2.25
C GLY A 39 10.41 -2.88 -2.07
N LEU A 40 9.47 -1.99 -2.45
CA LEU A 40 8.04 -2.28 -2.43
C LEU A 40 7.70 -3.48 -3.32
N LEU A 41 8.17 -3.47 -4.58
CA LEU A 41 7.94 -4.55 -5.53
C LEU A 41 8.55 -5.86 -5.06
N ALA A 42 9.79 -5.83 -4.54
CA ALA A 42 10.48 -7.02 -4.03
C ALA A 42 9.72 -7.65 -2.85
N THR A 43 9.27 -6.80 -1.92
CA THR A 43 8.48 -7.23 -0.76
C THR A 43 7.16 -7.85 -1.20
N ALA A 44 6.40 -7.18 -2.07
CA ALA A 44 5.13 -7.71 -2.56
C ALA A 44 5.29 -9.04 -3.30
N ARG A 45 6.34 -9.21 -4.11
CA ARG A 45 6.64 -10.47 -4.81
C ARG A 45 6.99 -11.61 -3.87
N ALA A 46 7.71 -11.34 -2.79
CA ALA A 46 8.06 -12.37 -1.82
C ALA A 46 6.83 -12.96 -1.11
N GLU A 47 5.76 -12.17 -0.98
CA GLU A 47 4.49 -12.60 -0.39
C GLU A 47 3.62 -13.43 -1.33
N CYS A 48 3.83 -13.36 -2.67
CA CYS A 48 3.00 -14.04 -3.67
C CYS A 48 1.49 -13.82 -3.42
N PRO A 49 1.00 -12.58 -3.25
CA PRO A 49 -0.35 -12.32 -2.78
C PRO A 49 -1.40 -12.65 -3.84
N GLU A 50 -2.53 -13.23 -3.41
CA GLU A 50 -3.72 -13.36 -4.25
C GLU A 50 -4.59 -12.10 -4.20
N ARG A 51 -4.60 -11.43 -3.05
CA ARG A 51 -5.39 -10.21 -2.82
C ARG A 51 -4.55 -9.12 -2.17
N ILE A 52 -4.54 -7.96 -2.79
CA ILE A 52 -3.79 -6.77 -2.34
C ILE A 52 -4.78 -5.65 -2.01
N LEU A 53 -4.52 -4.93 -0.94
CA LEU A 53 -5.19 -3.70 -0.57
C LEU A 53 -4.16 -2.56 -0.55
N GLU A 54 -4.51 -1.41 -1.14
CA GLU A 54 -3.72 -0.18 -1.02
C GLU A 54 -4.58 0.97 -0.51
N LEU A 55 -4.02 1.76 0.39
CA LEU A 55 -4.62 2.97 0.93
C LEU A 55 -3.75 4.18 0.57
N GLY A 56 -4.24 5.00 -0.35
CA GLY A 56 -3.51 6.11 -0.96
C GLY A 56 -2.99 5.74 -2.35
N THR A 57 -3.86 5.86 -3.36
CA THR A 57 -3.53 5.53 -4.75
C THR A 57 -2.75 6.65 -5.45
N ALA A 58 -3.01 7.91 -5.06
CA ALA A 58 -2.60 9.08 -5.84
C ALA A 58 -2.93 8.88 -7.34
N ILE A 59 -1.97 9.06 -8.24
CA ILE A 59 -2.20 8.82 -9.68
C ILE A 59 -1.81 7.40 -10.14
N GLY A 60 -1.52 6.45 -9.21
CA GLY A 60 -1.42 5.01 -9.48
C GLY A 60 -0.01 4.44 -9.62
N TYR A 61 1.04 5.16 -9.25
CA TYR A 61 2.42 4.65 -9.35
C TYR A 61 2.64 3.39 -8.51
N THR A 62 2.36 3.44 -7.22
CA THR A 62 2.52 2.30 -6.30
C THR A 62 1.53 1.17 -6.61
N ALA A 63 0.31 1.52 -7.05
CA ALA A 63 -0.65 0.54 -7.53
C ALA A 63 -0.13 -0.28 -8.71
N CYS A 64 0.56 0.36 -9.67
CA CYS A 64 1.19 -0.35 -10.78
C CYS A 64 2.33 -1.29 -10.32
N LEU A 65 3.16 -0.87 -9.36
CA LEU A 65 4.20 -1.71 -8.78
C LEU A 65 3.61 -2.93 -8.10
N LEU A 66 2.64 -2.74 -7.19
CA LEU A 66 1.97 -3.81 -6.47
C LEU A 66 1.23 -4.77 -7.41
N ALA A 67 0.52 -4.25 -8.41
CA ALA A 67 -0.15 -5.06 -9.42
C ALA A 67 0.83 -5.88 -10.26
N SER A 68 2.07 -5.43 -10.46
CA SER A 68 3.10 -6.18 -11.20
C SER A 68 3.84 -7.22 -10.36
N ALA A 69 3.55 -7.30 -9.05
CA ALA A 69 4.18 -8.28 -8.18
C ALA A 69 3.76 -9.71 -8.51
N GLU A 70 2.47 -9.93 -8.77
CA GLU A 70 1.90 -11.24 -9.09
C GLU A 70 0.81 -11.09 -10.18
N ASP A 71 0.94 -11.87 -11.26
CA ASP A 71 0.09 -11.73 -12.45
C ASP A 71 -1.40 -12.04 -12.20
N ARG A 72 -1.72 -12.82 -11.19
CA ARG A 72 -3.08 -13.24 -10.85
C ARG A 72 -3.70 -12.46 -9.69
N ALA A 73 -2.92 -11.63 -9.01
CA ALA A 73 -3.41 -10.87 -7.88
C ALA A 73 -4.57 -9.95 -8.27
N GLN A 74 -5.60 -9.95 -7.44
CA GLN A 74 -6.67 -8.95 -7.48
C GLN A 74 -6.35 -7.85 -6.48
N MET A 75 -6.54 -6.61 -6.86
CA MET A 75 -6.17 -5.48 -6.02
C MET A 75 -7.33 -4.49 -5.89
N ASP A 76 -7.56 -4.07 -4.66
CA ASP A 76 -8.41 -2.94 -4.32
C ASP A 76 -7.50 -1.79 -3.85
N THR A 77 -7.67 -0.59 -4.42
CA THR A 77 -6.94 0.62 -4.00
C THR A 77 -7.91 1.75 -3.74
N ILE A 78 -7.65 2.58 -2.74
CA ILE A 78 -8.58 3.61 -2.26
C ILE A 78 -7.94 4.98 -2.37
N GLU A 79 -8.68 5.92 -2.99
CA GLU A 79 -8.25 7.30 -3.15
C GLU A 79 -9.43 8.25 -2.90
N ARG A 80 -9.16 9.32 -2.17
CA ARG A 80 -10.18 10.31 -1.80
C ARG A 80 -10.37 11.40 -2.84
N ASP A 81 -9.30 11.79 -3.53
CA ASP A 81 -9.32 12.86 -4.51
C ASP A 81 -9.90 12.34 -5.85
N PRO A 82 -11.02 12.90 -6.35
CA PRO A 82 -11.64 12.43 -7.58
C PRO A 82 -10.76 12.62 -8.82
N ASP A 83 -9.90 13.65 -8.85
CA ASP A 83 -9.00 13.89 -9.97
C ASP A 83 -7.88 12.83 -9.98
N HIS A 84 -7.35 12.47 -8.80
CA HIS A 84 -6.40 11.37 -8.67
C HIS A 84 -7.03 10.03 -9.06
N VAL A 85 -8.27 9.77 -8.65
CA VAL A 85 -9.00 8.55 -9.05
C VAL A 85 -9.10 8.43 -10.56
N ALA A 86 -9.42 9.51 -11.26
CA ALA A 86 -9.52 9.52 -12.72
C ALA A 86 -8.17 9.20 -13.36
N LEU A 87 -7.11 9.91 -12.96
CA LEU A 87 -5.75 9.69 -13.47
C LEU A 87 -5.22 8.29 -13.14
N ALA A 88 -5.46 7.79 -11.93
CA ALA A 88 -5.05 6.45 -11.55
C ALA A 88 -5.69 5.37 -12.43
N ARG A 89 -6.99 5.50 -12.75
CA ARG A 89 -7.68 4.57 -13.66
C ARG A 89 -7.08 4.60 -15.07
N GLU A 90 -6.81 5.78 -15.62
CA GLU A 90 -6.17 5.94 -16.93
C GLU A 90 -4.77 5.29 -16.95
N ASN A 91 -3.96 5.54 -15.93
CA ASN A 91 -2.62 4.99 -15.81
C ASN A 91 -2.61 3.46 -15.64
N LEU A 92 -3.52 2.92 -14.83
CA LEU A 92 -3.69 1.48 -14.65
C LEU A 92 -4.19 0.79 -15.92
N GLU A 93 -5.07 1.43 -16.70
CA GLU A 93 -5.50 0.93 -18.00
C GLU A 93 -4.33 0.93 -18.99
N ALA A 94 -3.58 2.01 -19.09
CA ALA A 94 -2.39 2.11 -19.94
C ALA A 94 -1.31 1.07 -19.57
N ALA A 95 -1.19 0.73 -18.29
CA ALA A 95 -0.28 -0.32 -17.79
C ALA A 95 -0.82 -1.74 -17.98
N GLY A 96 -2.08 -1.92 -18.39
CA GLY A 96 -2.72 -3.22 -18.62
C GLY A 96 -3.25 -3.88 -17.33
N PHE A 97 -3.57 -3.13 -16.30
CA PHE A 97 -4.01 -3.63 -15.00
C PHE A 97 -5.50 -3.41 -14.69
N ALA A 98 -6.26 -2.74 -15.57
CA ALA A 98 -7.66 -2.36 -15.34
C ALA A 98 -8.59 -3.54 -14.98
N GLU A 99 -8.33 -4.75 -15.52
CA GLU A 99 -9.17 -5.93 -15.27
C GLU A 99 -9.02 -6.51 -13.85
N ARG A 100 -7.94 -6.16 -13.14
CA ARG A 100 -7.61 -6.76 -11.84
C ARG A 100 -7.27 -5.77 -10.72
N VAL A 101 -7.23 -4.47 -11.04
CA VAL A 101 -7.06 -3.39 -10.06
C VAL A 101 -8.31 -2.52 -10.06
N ARG A 102 -8.96 -2.39 -8.91
CA ARG A 102 -10.15 -1.56 -8.73
C ARG A 102 -9.77 -0.33 -7.91
N VAL A 103 -9.94 0.85 -8.50
CA VAL A 103 -9.76 2.13 -7.82
C VAL A 103 -11.10 2.57 -7.24
N HIS A 104 -11.19 2.59 -5.92
CA HIS A 104 -12.35 3.03 -5.14
C HIS A 104 -12.18 4.50 -4.76
N HIS A 105 -13.21 5.31 -5.08
CA HIS A 105 -13.26 6.70 -4.66
C HIS A 105 -13.93 6.84 -3.31
N GLY A 106 -13.23 7.35 -2.31
CA GLY A 106 -13.80 7.64 -0.99
C GLY A 106 -12.78 7.73 0.13
N ASP A 107 -13.28 7.94 1.34
CA ASP A 107 -12.49 7.88 2.56
C ASP A 107 -12.15 6.42 2.92
N PHE A 108 -10.99 6.20 3.54
CA PHE A 108 -10.53 4.86 3.89
C PHE A 108 -11.53 4.11 4.77
N PHE A 109 -12.10 4.77 5.78
CA PHE A 109 -13.02 4.12 6.71
C PHE A 109 -14.33 3.71 6.02
N ASP A 110 -14.87 4.58 5.17
CA ASP A 110 -16.12 4.32 4.48
C ASP A 110 -15.96 3.17 3.46
N VAL A 111 -14.91 3.24 2.64
CA VAL A 111 -14.68 2.23 1.60
C VAL A 111 -14.31 0.88 2.19
N LEU A 112 -13.41 0.84 3.21
CA LEU A 112 -13.01 -0.42 3.84
C LEU A 112 -14.16 -1.17 4.48
N ALA A 113 -15.21 -0.47 4.95
CA ALA A 113 -16.39 -1.11 5.54
C ALA A 113 -17.10 -2.04 4.55
N ASP A 114 -17.10 -1.67 3.26
CA ASP A 114 -17.80 -2.37 2.19
C ASP A 114 -16.93 -3.38 1.42
N LEU A 115 -15.61 -3.33 1.60
CA LEU A 115 -14.70 -4.24 0.87
C LEU A 115 -14.73 -5.66 1.42
N PRO A 116 -14.73 -6.66 0.52
CA PRO A 116 -15.01 -8.06 0.92
C PRO A 116 -13.84 -8.79 1.58
N GLY A 117 -12.67 -8.18 1.83
CA GLY A 117 -11.53 -8.86 2.46
C GLY A 117 -11.60 -10.40 2.51
N PRO A 118 -10.73 -11.12 3.17
CA PRO A 118 -9.45 -10.66 3.68
C PRO A 118 -8.38 -10.56 2.60
N TYR A 119 -7.29 -9.82 2.91
CA TYR A 119 -6.17 -9.55 2.02
C TYR A 119 -4.90 -10.27 2.50
N ASP A 120 -4.05 -10.66 1.56
CA ASP A 120 -2.73 -11.24 1.84
C ASP A 120 -1.73 -10.14 2.19
N LEU A 121 -1.85 -9.00 1.50
CA LEU A 121 -0.99 -7.85 1.64
C LEU A 121 -1.83 -6.57 1.68
N ALA A 122 -1.52 -5.69 2.63
CA ALA A 122 -2.03 -4.32 2.66
C ALA A 122 -0.85 -3.33 2.60
N PHE A 123 -0.96 -2.30 1.79
CA PHE A 123 -0.02 -1.18 1.73
C PHE A 123 -0.72 0.10 2.14
N PHE A 124 -0.18 0.77 3.15
CA PHE A 124 -0.66 2.07 3.60
C PHE A 124 0.38 3.14 3.24
N ASP A 125 -0.02 4.07 2.38
CA ASP A 125 0.76 5.24 1.96
C ASP A 125 -0.07 6.53 2.08
N GLY A 126 -0.92 6.62 3.10
CA GLY A 126 -1.61 7.84 3.46
C GLY A 126 -0.73 8.78 4.29
N LEU A 127 -1.35 9.78 4.91
CA LEU A 127 -0.72 10.57 5.97
C LEU A 127 -0.42 9.68 7.20
N ALA A 128 -0.13 10.25 8.37
CA ALA A 128 0.06 9.44 9.57
C ALA A 128 -1.13 8.51 9.83
N PRO A 129 -0.93 7.18 9.98
CA PRO A 129 -2.02 6.27 10.30
C PRO A 129 -2.58 6.56 11.70
N SER A 130 -3.87 6.29 11.92
CA SER A 130 -4.47 6.29 13.25
C SER A 130 -4.55 4.87 13.81
N LEU A 131 -4.65 4.73 15.13
CA LEU A 131 -4.89 3.42 15.75
C LEU A 131 -6.15 2.75 15.17
N SER A 132 -7.25 3.50 15.03
CA SER A 132 -8.50 2.94 14.48
C SER A 132 -8.34 2.42 13.05
N LEU A 133 -7.50 3.05 12.23
CA LEU A 133 -7.21 2.55 10.89
C LEU A 133 -6.37 1.27 10.94
N ILE A 134 -5.37 1.20 11.82
CA ILE A 134 -4.57 -0.02 12.02
C ILE A 134 -5.42 -1.18 12.52
N GLU A 135 -6.36 -0.95 13.43
CA GLU A 135 -7.31 -1.95 13.91
C GLU A 135 -8.18 -2.48 12.76
N LEU A 136 -8.69 -1.57 11.90
CA LEU A 136 -9.48 -1.95 10.75
C LEU A 136 -8.66 -2.75 9.72
N LEU A 137 -7.41 -2.37 9.46
CA LEU A 137 -6.50 -3.12 8.60
C LEU A 137 -6.17 -4.50 9.19
N TYR A 138 -6.01 -4.60 10.52
CA TYR A 138 -5.84 -5.89 11.19
C TYR A 138 -7.00 -6.84 10.91
N GLU A 139 -8.24 -6.36 10.98
CA GLU A 139 -9.43 -7.17 10.68
C GLU A 139 -9.49 -7.59 9.21
N ARG A 140 -8.99 -6.75 8.29
CA ARG A 140 -9.01 -6.99 6.85
C ARG A 140 -7.88 -7.88 6.34
N LEU A 141 -6.81 -8.06 7.11
CA LEU A 141 -5.71 -8.96 6.75
C LEU A 141 -6.00 -10.41 7.12
N LYS A 142 -5.58 -11.32 6.26
CA LYS A 142 -5.51 -12.77 6.57
C LYS A 142 -4.57 -13.01 7.77
N PRO A 143 -4.72 -14.12 8.51
CA PRO A 143 -3.65 -14.61 9.37
C PRO A 143 -2.34 -14.73 8.57
N ASN A 144 -1.22 -14.28 9.11
CA ASN A 144 0.08 -14.10 8.45
C ASN A 144 0.11 -13.07 7.30
N GLY A 145 -0.96 -12.32 7.06
CA GLY A 145 -0.97 -11.24 6.08
C GLY A 145 0.01 -10.12 6.46
N LEU A 146 0.60 -9.49 5.46
CA LEU A 146 1.59 -8.43 5.63
C LEU A 146 0.95 -7.04 5.49
N LEU A 147 1.18 -6.17 6.47
CA LEU A 147 0.98 -4.74 6.37
C LEU A 147 2.31 -4.06 6.04
N ILE A 148 2.42 -3.43 4.89
CA ILE A 148 3.49 -2.48 4.54
C ILE A 148 2.98 -1.11 4.96
N CYS A 149 3.54 -0.53 6.02
CA CYS A 149 3.03 0.70 6.62
C CYS A 149 4.04 1.84 6.47
N GLY A 150 3.75 2.74 5.53
CA GLY A 150 4.45 4.00 5.37
C GLY A 150 4.05 5.01 6.43
N ASN A 151 4.86 6.06 6.58
CA ASN A 151 4.50 7.27 7.30
C ASN A 151 4.22 7.13 8.81
N LEU A 152 4.59 6.00 9.45
CA LEU A 152 4.50 5.86 10.91
C LEU A 152 5.27 6.98 11.64
N CYS A 153 6.38 7.42 11.06
CA CYS A 153 7.18 8.52 11.60
C CYS A 153 6.46 9.88 11.61
N LEU A 154 5.34 10.02 10.91
CA LEU A 154 4.51 11.23 10.92
C LEU A 154 3.51 11.25 12.10
N ALA A 155 3.27 10.12 12.75
CA ALA A 155 2.45 10.08 13.95
C ALA A 155 3.08 10.91 15.08
N ARG A 156 2.28 11.58 15.90
CA ARG A 156 2.74 12.47 16.98
C ARG A 156 1.88 12.32 18.23
N GLY A 157 2.49 12.65 19.37
CA GLY A 157 1.78 12.81 20.64
C GLY A 157 1.10 11.52 21.10
N THR A 158 -0.20 11.60 21.37
CA THR A 158 -0.98 10.46 21.86
C THR A 158 -1.12 9.37 20.79
N ASN A 159 -1.32 9.75 19.51
CA ASN A 159 -1.44 8.80 18.42
C ASN A 159 -0.17 7.95 18.27
N GLN A 160 1.02 8.56 18.33
CA GLN A 160 2.29 7.85 18.32
C GLN A 160 2.35 6.78 19.42
N ARG A 161 2.04 7.16 20.68
CA ARG A 161 2.08 6.21 21.80
C ARG A 161 1.11 5.04 21.65
N LEU A 162 -0.07 5.31 21.07
CA LEU A 162 -1.07 4.27 20.82
C LEU A 162 -0.60 3.29 19.75
N LEU A 163 0.00 3.78 18.68
CA LEU A 163 0.57 2.93 17.62
C LEU A 163 1.76 2.12 18.12
N ASP A 164 2.65 2.74 18.91
CA ASP A 164 3.80 2.05 19.51
C ASP A 164 3.32 0.90 20.42
N ALA A 165 2.28 1.13 21.23
CA ALA A 165 1.70 0.11 22.08
C ALA A 165 1.02 -1.01 21.27
N GLU A 166 0.29 -0.68 20.22
CA GLU A 166 -0.37 -1.65 19.34
C GLU A 166 0.65 -2.57 18.66
N PHE A 167 1.68 -2.01 18.03
CA PHE A 167 2.69 -2.80 17.34
C PHE A 167 3.66 -3.54 18.28
N ALA A 168 3.71 -3.19 19.56
CA ALA A 168 4.41 -3.95 20.58
C ALA A 168 3.62 -5.18 21.08
N THR A 169 2.37 -5.35 20.68
CA THR A 169 1.51 -6.48 21.06
C THR A 169 1.86 -7.71 20.22
N ALA A 170 2.79 -8.53 20.72
CA ALA A 170 3.37 -9.66 19.98
C ALA A 170 2.33 -10.75 19.59
N GLU A 171 1.21 -10.83 20.30
CA GLU A 171 0.10 -11.72 19.97
C GLU A 171 -0.66 -11.27 18.71
N ARG A 172 -0.52 -10.00 18.33
CA ARG A 172 -1.19 -9.42 17.16
C ARG A 172 -0.25 -9.19 16.00
N TRP A 173 0.94 -8.65 16.28
CA TRP A 173 1.85 -8.16 15.27
C TRP A 173 3.29 -8.63 15.47
N HIS A 174 3.99 -8.85 14.37
CA HIS A 174 5.42 -9.07 14.31
C HIS A 174 6.05 -8.12 13.28
N ILE A 175 7.10 -7.40 13.64
CA ILE A 175 7.83 -6.54 12.72
C ILE A 175 8.86 -7.39 11.98
N ASP A 176 8.64 -7.63 10.68
CA ASP A 176 9.53 -8.41 9.82
C ASP A 176 10.78 -7.61 9.39
N GLY A 177 10.65 -6.28 9.32
CA GLY A 177 11.73 -5.39 8.89
C GLY A 177 11.25 -4.03 8.42
N HIS A 178 12.08 -3.38 7.61
CA HIS A 178 11.80 -2.06 7.05
C HIS A 178 12.32 -1.95 5.62
N ILE A 179 11.68 -1.10 4.83
CA ILE A 179 12.15 -0.63 3.51
C ILE A 179 12.24 0.90 3.52
N GLU A 180 12.58 1.51 2.39
CA GLU A 180 12.64 2.97 2.25
C GLU A 180 13.56 3.62 3.32
N ASN A 181 14.76 3.08 3.51
CA ASN A 181 15.73 3.53 4.53
C ASN A 181 15.15 3.58 5.96
N GLY A 182 14.18 2.73 6.26
CA GLY A 182 13.56 2.65 7.58
C GLY A 182 12.29 3.48 7.74
N ALA A 183 11.86 4.22 6.73
CA ALA A 183 10.64 5.05 6.78
C ALA A 183 9.35 4.21 6.72
N THR A 184 9.42 3.05 6.08
CA THR A 184 8.28 2.14 5.89
C THR A 184 8.51 0.82 6.60
N SER A 185 7.59 0.42 7.46
CA SER A 185 7.67 -0.79 8.28
C SER A 185 6.93 -1.96 7.62
N LEU A 186 7.52 -3.15 7.69
CA LEU A 186 6.93 -4.41 7.28
C LEU A 186 6.40 -5.11 8.54
N ILE A 187 5.09 -5.22 8.66
CA ILE A 187 4.42 -5.62 9.90
C ILE A 187 3.48 -6.78 9.59
N ARG A 188 3.75 -7.94 10.17
CA ARG A 188 2.98 -9.15 9.92
C ARG A 188 1.91 -9.36 10.97
N LYS A 189 0.68 -9.64 10.53
CA LYS A 189 -0.38 -10.11 11.41
C LYS A 189 -0.05 -11.51 11.91
N THR A 190 0.01 -11.70 13.23
CA THR A 190 0.27 -13.02 13.81
C THR A 190 -0.98 -13.93 13.70
N ASN A 191 -0.77 -15.22 13.73
CA ASN A 191 -1.85 -16.17 13.95
C ASN A 191 -2.17 -16.10 15.44
N GLY A 192 -3.27 -15.44 15.82
CA GLY A 192 -3.70 -15.45 17.22
C GLY A 192 -3.66 -16.90 17.74
N SER A 193 -2.99 -17.10 18.87
CA SER A 193 -3.01 -18.41 19.52
C SER A 193 -4.45 -18.77 19.83
N THR A 194 -4.94 -19.84 19.19
CA THR A 194 -6.23 -20.49 19.50
C THR A 194 -6.18 -21.10 20.89
#